data_55435c715fe922d74076ab6dc51c5f39
#
_entry.id   55435c715fe922d74076ab6dc51c5f39
#
_cell.length_a   1.000
_cell.length_b   1.000
_cell.length_c   1.000
_cell.angle_alpha   90.00
_cell.angle_beta   90.00
_cell.angle_gamma   90.00
#
_symmetry.space_group_name_H-M   'P 1'
#
loop_
_entity.id
_entity.type
_entity.pdbx_description
1 polymer ?
#
loop_
_entity_poly.entity_id
_entity_poly.type
_entity_poly.pdbx_seq_one_letter_code
_entity_poly.pdbx_strand_id
1 'polypeptide(L)'
;PNKQDSSDAHGSPLGADEIKLVKKFYGVPEDKDFYVPDEVLKNCRKALHFGEGFEQTWQEIFDSYKEQYSEHAAKFVDAVSGFLTDGWDAKIPLFKIEDGPVATRAASGQVLNAIADNLPVLMGGSADLAPSNKTFLTCSTVYQKDAWEGRNIRFGVREHAMASIMSGMYLHSGIRPFGGTFLVFADYMRPAIRVATLMNLPLIYVFTHDSVAVGEDGPTHQPVEHVASLRAIPGLNVVRPADANETAFAWKQALSTVDSPTALILSRQKLPTLDTSQRDGEFNYGAY
;
A
#
# COMPACT_ATOMS: atom_id res chain seq x y z
N PRO A 1 40.36 1.13 -12.77
CA PRO A 1 41.62 0.78 -13.43
C PRO A 1 41.66 -0.66 -13.92
N ASN A 2 42.17 -1.64 -13.14
CA ASN A 2 42.37 -2.99 -13.67
C ASN A 2 41.07 -3.78 -13.89
N LYS A 3 39.99 -3.44 -13.18
CA LYS A 3 38.66 -4.04 -13.32
C LYS A 3 37.70 -3.20 -14.15
N GLN A 4 38.18 -2.22 -14.87
CA GLN A 4 37.38 -1.40 -15.77
C GLN A 4 36.75 -2.29 -16.87
N ASP A 5 35.49 -2.04 -17.19
CA ASP A 5 34.72 -2.75 -18.21
C ASP A 5 34.60 -4.27 -18.00
N SER A 6 34.77 -4.73 -16.75
CA SER A 6 34.59 -6.14 -16.38
C SER A 6 33.43 -6.33 -15.39
N SER A 7 32.83 -7.52 -15.41
CA SER A 7 31.82 -7.93 -14.44
C SER A 7 32.36 -8.06 -13.01
N ASP A 8 33.68 -8.15 -12.84
CA ASP A 8 34.33 -8.30 -11.53
C ASP A 8 34.13 -7.09 -10.60
N ALA A 9 33.77 -5.92 -11.18
CA ALA A 9 33.46 -4.72 -10.42
C ALA A 9 32.01 -4.67 -9.92
N HIS A 10 31.13 -5.58 -10.36
CA HIS A 10 29.71 -5.52 -10.07
C HIS A 10 29.34 -6.02 -8.66
N GLY A 11 29.77 -7.23 -8.30
CA GLY A 11 29.30 -7.88 -7.08
C GLY A 11 30.40 -8.30 -6.10
N SER A 12 31.67 -8.03 -6.40
CA SER A 12 32.80 -8.37 -5.56
C SER A 12 33.53 -7.14 -5.04
N PRO A 13 34.06 -7.15 -3.79
CA PRO A 13 34.93 -6.09 -3.30
C PRO A 13 36.12 -5.88 -4.23
N LEU A 14 36.47 -4.63 -4.49
CA LEU A 14 37.60 -4.29 -5.38
C LEU A 14 38.93 -4.79 -4.81
N GLY A 15 39.07 -4.82 -3.49
CA GLY A 15 40.32 -5.09 -2.78
C GLY A 15 41.16 -3.84 -2.57
N ALA A 16 42.03 -3.91 -1.56
CA ALA A 16 42.79 -2.72 -1.08
C ALA A 16 43.65 -2.08 -2.16
N ASP A 17 44.32 -2.89 -2.98
CA ASP A 17 45.23 -2.36 -4.02
C ASP A 17 44.48 -1.71 -5.18
N GLU A 18 43.36 -2.31 -5.60
CA GLU A 18 42.52 -1.71 -6.64
C GLU A 18 41.84 -0.43 -6.14
N ILE A 19 41.45 -0.37 -4.86
CA ILE A 19 40.89 0.85 -4.23
C ILE A 19 41.91 2.00 -4.30
N LYS A 20 43.19 1.77 -4.02
CA LYS A 20 44.24 2.79 -4.15
C LYS A 20 44.35 3.31 -5.59
N LEU A 21 44.33 2.42 -6.58
CA LEU A 21 44.38 2.79 -7.99
C LEU A 21 43.13 3.60 -8.40
N VAL A 22 41.96 3.25 -7.88
CA VAL A 22 40.71 3.99 -8.11
C VAL A 22 40.78 5.38 -7.48
N LYS A 23 41.22 5.48 -6.21
CA LYS A 23 41.44 6.77 -5.54
C LYS A 23 42.40 7.67 -6.33
N LYS A 24 43.52 7.12 -6.76
CA LYS A 24 44.49 7.83 -7.60
C LYS A 24 43.88 8.31 -8.92
N PHE A 25 43.11 7.45 -9.59
CA PHE A 25 42.46 7.79 -10.86
C PHE A 25 41.46 8.95 -10.70
N TYR A 26 40.70 9.00 -9.60
CA TYR A 26 39.77 10.08 -9.32
C TYR A 26 40.37 11.28 -8.56
N GLY A 27 41.68 11.29 -8.27
CA GLY A 27 42.32 12.37 -7.54
C GLY A 27 41.91 12.48 -6.07
N VAL A 28 41.50 11.36 -5.48
CA VAL A 28 41.15 11.27 -4.05
C VAL A 28 42.41 10.82 -3.26
N PRO A 29 42.68 11.36 -2.06
CA PRO A 29 43.79 10.91 -1.22
C PRO A 29 43.76 9.40 -0.95
N GLU A 30 44.88 8.71 -1.24
CA GLU A 30 44.96 7.26 -1.15
C GLU A 30 44.91 6.74 0.32
N ASP A 31 45.40 7.57 1.25
CA ASP A 31 45.52 7.31 2.69
C ASP A 31 44.25 7.61 3.50
N LYS A 32 43.24 8.19 2.86
CA LYS A 32 42.00 8.57 3.56
C LYS A 32 40.83 7.70 3.17
N ASP A 33 40.12 7.15 4.16
CA ASP A 33 38.84 6.49 3.97
C ASP A 33 37.67 7.45 4.20
N PHE A 34 36.56 7.24 3.47
CA PHE A 34 35.36 8.10 3.52
C PHE A 34 35.67 9.60 3.35
N TYR A 35 36.65 9.91 2.54
CA TYR A 35 37.12 11.29 2.31
C TYR A 35 36.05 12.11 1.61
N VAL A 36 35.68 13.24 2.22
CA VAL A 36 34.86 14.29 1.64
C VAL A 36 35.66 15.60 1.70
N PRO A 37 35.91 16.29 0.59
CA PRO A 37 36.57 17.60 0.60
C PRO A 37 35.81 18.61 1.47
N ASP A 38 36.52 19.44 2.23
CA ASP A 38 35.91 20.40 3.16
C ASP A 38 34.97 21.38 2.45
N GLU A 39 35.27 21.78 1.24
CA GLU A 39 34.42 22.64 0.41
C GLU A 39 33.11 21.97 0.05
N VAL A 40 33.11 20.64 -0.27
CA VAL A 40 31.93 19.84 -0.56
C VAL A 40 31.08 19.69 0.71
N LEU A 41 31.72 19.34 1.83
CA LEU A 41 31.05 19.22 3.10
C LEU A 41 30.39 20.55 3.53
N LYS A 42 31.12 21.67 3.41
CA LYS A 42 30.57 23.00 3.69
C LYS A 42 29.40 23.35 2.80
N ASN A 43 29.46 22.98 1.52
CA ASN A 43 28.35 23.23 0.59
C ASN A 43 27.12 22.37 0.92
N CYS A 44 27.30 21.06 1.17
CA CYS A 44 26.20 20.16 1.54
C CYS A 44 25.56 20.58 2.86
N ARG A 45 26.31 21.02 3.85
CA ARG A 45 25.79 21.48 5.14
C ARG A 45 24.95 22.77 5.08
N LYS A 46 25.02 23.53 3.98
CA LYS A 46 24.09 24.66 3.77
C LYS A 46 22.64 24.21 3.77
N ALA A 47 22.37 22.97 3.36
CA ALA A 47 21.02 22.41 3.35
C ALA A 47 20.40 22.40 4.77
N LEU A 48 21.19 22.18 5.82
CA LEU A 48 20.71 22.21 7.20
C LEU A 48 20.20 23.61 7.57
N HIS A 49 20.97 24.64 7.26
CA HIS A 49 20.59 26.02 7.56
C HIS A 49 19.35 26.48 6.79
N PHE A 50 19.26 26.13 5.51
CA PHE A 50 18.05 26.42 4.73
C PHE A 50 16.85 25.62 5.23
N GLY A 51 17.07 24.35 5.60
CA GLY A 51 16.03 23.48 6.15
C GLY A 51 15.42 24.04 7.45
N GLU A 52 16.27 24.48 8.37
CA GLU A 52 15.81 25.12 9.62
C GLU A 52 14.90 26.33 9.36
N GLY A 53 15.28 27.20 8.40
CA GLY A 53 14.47 28.36 8.04
C GLY A 53 13.12 28.00 7.41
N PHE A 54 13.09 26.97 6.55
CA PHE A 54 11.85 26.50 5.94
C PHE A 54 10.95 25.81 6.97
N GLU A 55 11.51 25.01 7.88
CA GLU A 55 10.74 24.35 8.94
C GLU A 55 10.12 25.39 9.87
N GLN A 56 10.87 26.41 10.29
CA GLN A 56 10.33 27.50 11.10
C GLN A 56 9.18 28.22 10.40
N THR A 57 9.35 28.58 9.14
CA THR A 57 8.32 29.25 8.34
C THR A 57 7.07 28.38 8.22
N TRP A 58 7.26 27.06 7.98
CA TRP A 58 6.15 26.12 7.91
C TRP A 58 5.42 26.03 9.25
N GLN A 59 6.15 25.97 10.36
CA GLN A 59 5.55 25.89 11.70
C GLN A 59 4.70 27.12 12.02
N GLU A 60 5.19 28.33 11.69
CA GLU A 60 4.44 29.59 11.87
C GLU A 60 3.13 29.59 11.07
N ILE A 61 3.19 29.13 9.80
CA ILE A 61 2.00 29.00 8.95
C ILE A 61 1.03 27.96 9.53
N PHE A 62 1.56 26.80 9.98
CA PHE A 62 0.71 25.75 10.52
C PHE A 62 0.07 26.12 11.84
N ASP A 63 0.75 26.84 12.72
CA ASP A 63 0.20 27.33 13.98
C ASP A 63 -0.95 28.33 13.72
N SER A 64 -0.78 29.25 12.77
CA SER A 64 -1.84 30.15 12.34
C SER A 64 -3.03 29.41 11.72
N TYR A 65 -2.77 28.37 10.93
CA TYR A 65 -3.80 27.51 10.36
C TYR A 65 -4.57 26.75 11.46
N LYS A 66 -3.86 26.23 12.47
CA LYS A 66 -4.45 25.53 13.61
C LYS A 66 -5.35 26.43 14.46
N GLU A 67 -4.98 27.68 14.65
CA GLU A 67 -5.82 28.66 15.35
C GLU A 67 -7.12 28.94 14.57
N GLN A 68 -7.03 29.06 13.25
CA GLN A 68 -8.18 29.40 12.40
C GLN A 68 -9.05 28.18 12.04
N TYR A 69 -8.45 26.98 11.89
CA TYR A 69 -9.10 25.77 11.39
C TYR A 69 -8.74 24.55 12.24
N SER A 70 -9.01 24.60 13.55
CA SER A 70 -8.56 23.61 14.53
C SER A 70 -8.94 22.17 14.18
N GLU A 71 -10.17 21.92 13.70
CA GLU A 71 -10.63 20.59 13.31
C GLU A 71 -9.89 20.05 12.08
N HIS A 72 -9.63 20.91 11.08
CA HIS A 72 -8.88 20.51 9.88
C HIS A 72 -7.41 20.24 10.21
N ALA A 73 -6.82 21.05 11.06
CA ALA A 73 -5.46 20.85 11.53
C ALA A 73 -5.30 19.54 12.32
N ALA A 74 -6.26 19.20 13.19
CA ALA A 74 -6.28 17.93 13.89
C ALA A 74 -6.35 16.74 12.92
N LYS A 75 -7.27 16.77 11.97
CA LYS A 75 -7.38 15.73 10.92
C LYS A 75 -6.12 15.60 10.08
N PHE A 76 -5.44 16.70 9.78
CA PHE A 76 -4.18 16.69 9.07
C PHE A 76 -3.08 16.00 9.88
N VAL A 77 -2.96 16.34 11.18
CA VAL A 77 -1.98 15.71 12.08
C VAL A 77 -2.23 14.21 12.21
N ASP A 78 -3.48 13.79 12.43
CA ASP A 78 -3.86 12.38 12.51
C ASP A 78 -3.50 11.64 11.22
N ALA A 79 -3.84 12.22 10.06
CA ALA A 79 -3.54 11.65 8.75
C ALA A 79 -2.02 11.46 8.54
N VAL A 80 -1.22 12.48 8.82
CA VAL A 80 0.25 12.44 8.66
C VAL A 80 0.90 11.48 9.65
N SER A 81 0.34 11.37 10.86
CA SER A 81 0.80 10.43 11.89
C SER A 81 0.37 8.99 11.63
N GLY A 82 -0.50 8.76 10.64
CA GLY A 82 -0.99 7.43 10.26
C GLY A 82 -2.06 6.85 11.21
N PHE A 83 -2.59 7.67 12.12
CA PHE A 83 -3.70 7.26 12.99
C PHE A 83 -5.01 7.16 12.22
N LEU A 84 -5.78 6.14 12.57
CA LEU A 84 -7.16 6.02 12.09
C LEU A 84 -8.06 6.86 13.00
N THR A 85 -8.99 7.60 12.40
CA THR A 85 -9.98 8.39 13.14
C THR A 85 -10.86 7.50 14.01
N ASP A 86 -11.17 7.90 15.22
CA ASP A 86 -12.09 7.16 16.10
C ASP A 86 -13.43 6.90 15.39
N GLY A 87 -13.93 5.68 15.51
CA GLY A 87 -15.19 5.25 14.90
C GLY A 87 -15.13 5.06 13.38
N TRP A 88 -13.96 4.97 12.78
CA TRP A 88 -13.81 4.71 11.35
C TRP A 88 -14.51 3.41 10.88
N ASP A 89 -14.63 2.43 11.76
CA ASP A 89 -15.25 1.12 11.56
C ASP A 89 -16.71 1.03 11.99
N ALA A 90 -17.29 2.10 12.55
CA ALA A 90 -18.63 2.08 13.14
C ALA A 90 -19.77 1.76 12.18
N LYS A 91 -19.57 1.98 10.86
CA LYS A 91 -20.58 1.69 9.82
C LYS A 91 -20.32 0.41 9.06
N ILE A 92 -19.34 -0.41 9.45
CA ILE A 92 -19.08 -1.69 8.80
C ILE A 92 -20.34 -2.56 8.92
N PRO A 93 -20.89 -3.06 7.78
CA PRO A 93 -22.13 -3.82 7.80
C PRO A 93 -21.94 -5.22 8.41
N LEU A 94 -22.94 -5.68 9.15
CA LEU A 94 -23.12 -7.07 9.51
C LEU A 94 -24.05 -7.72 8.48
N PHE A 95 -23.58 -8.76 7.82
CA PHE A 95 -24.35 -9.52 6.84
C PHE A 95 -25.15 -10.63 7.53
N LYS A 96 -26.43 -10.76 7.18
CA LYS A 96 -27.33 -11.75 7.76
C LYS A 96 -27.51 -12.93 6.81
N ILE A 97 -27.79 -14.11 7.38
CA ILE A 97 -28.06 -15.33 6.62
C ILE A 97 -29.28 -15.16 5.70
N GLU A 98 -30.30 -14.47 6.19
CA GLU A 98 -31.54 -14.21 5.46
C GLU A 98 -31.36 -13.30 4.24
N ASP A 99 -30.27 -12.51 4.16
CA ASP A 99 -29.94 -11.69 2.99
C ASP A 99 -29.44 -12.54 1.80
N GLY A 100 -29.24 -13.84 2.05
CA GLY A 100 -28.83 -14.82 1.05
C GLY A 100 -27.32 -14.79 0.71
N PRO A 101 -26.89 -15.61 -0.25
CA PRO A 101 -25.48 -15.73 -0.61
C PRO A 101 -24.92 -14.45 -1.24
N VAL A 102 -23.72 -14.04 -0.80
CA VAL A 102 -23.01 -12.84 -1.26
C VAL A 102 -21.62 -13.22 -1.77
N ALA A 103 -21.19 -12.68 -2.91
CA ALA A 103 -19.79 -12.80 -3.34
C ALA A 103 -18.90 -11.93 -2.44
N THR A 104 -17.76 -12.46 -1.97
CA THR A 104 -16.91 -11.69 -1.05
C THR A 104 -16.35 -10.42 -1.68
N ARG A 105 -16.17 -10.35 -3.02
CA ARG A 105 -15.88 -9.07 -3.70
C ARG A 105 -17.00 -8.03 -3.56
N ALA A 106 -18.27 -8.48 -3.55
CA ALA A 106 -19.41 -7.58 -3.40
C ALA A 106 -19.53 -7.09 -1.94
N ALA A 107 -19.35 -7.99 -0.98
CA ALA A 107 -19.25 -7.64 0.43
C ALA A 107 -18.09 -6.64 0.66
N SER A 108 -16.92 -6.91 0.08
CA SER A 108 -15.77 -6.00 0.13
C SER A 108 -16.12 -4.59 -0.38
N GLY A 109 -16.83 -4.47 -1.49
CA GLY A 109 -17.26 -3.16 -2.00
C GLY A 109 -18.20 -2.42 -1.06
N GLN A 110 -19.10 -3.14 -0.37
CA GLN A 110 -19.99 -2.54 0.64
C GLN A 110 -19.21 -2.08 1.86
N VAL A 111 -18.32 -2.93 2.38
CA VAL A 111 -17.46 -2.61 3.53
C VAL A 111 -16.54 -1.45 3.21
N LEU A 112 -15.86 -1.48 2.06
CA LEU A 112 -14.99 -0.40 1.60
C LEU A 112 -15.71 0.96 1.57
N ASN A 113 -16.94 0.99 1.04
CA ASN A 113 -17.72 2.22 0.96
C ASN A 113 -18.20 2.67 2.35
N ALA A 114 -18.61 1.76 3.24
CA ALA A 114 -18.97 2.10 4.60
C ALA A 114 -17.79 2.69 5.41
N ILE A 115 -16.60 2.18 5.19
CA ILE A 115 -15.37 2.70 5.80
C ILE A 115 -15.00 4.07 5.20
N ALA A 116 -15.06 4.21 3.87
CA ALA A 116 -14.65 5.42 3.17
C ALA A 116 -15.40 6.67 3.58
N ASP A 117 -16.65 6.54 4.02
CA ASP A 117 -17.45 7.65 4.55
C ASP A 117 -16.84 8.24 5.83
N ASN A 118 -16.22 7.40 6.67
CA ASN A 118 -15.67 7.79 7.97
C ASN A 118 -14.14 7.91 7.97
N LEU A 119 -13.47 7.48 6.89
CA LEU A 119 -12.01 7.49 6.77
C LEU A 119 -11.58 8.28 5.53
N PRO A 120 -11.48 9.62 5.62
CA PRO A 120 -11.15 10.48 4.47
C PRO A 120 -9.79 10.21 3.83
N VAL A 121 -8.83 9.67 4.59
CA VAL A 121 -7.48 9.32 4.13
C VAL A 121 -7.45 8.07 3.25
N LEU A 122 -8.55 7.32 3.17
CA LEU A 122 -8.66 6.13 2.33
C LEU A 122 -8.80 6.55 0.86
N MET A 123 -7.82 6.20 0.03
CA MET A 123 -7.74 6.58 -1.38
C MET A 123 -7.20 5.42 -2.21
N GLY A 124 -7.75 5.19 -3.38
CA GLY A 124 -7.27 4.10 -4.22
C GLY A 124 -8.14 3.84 -5.42
N GLY A 125 -8.10 2.62 -5.95
CA GLY A 125 -8.85 2.25 -7.14
C GLY A 125 -8.45 0.90 -7.70
N SER A 126 -8.38 0.80 -9.02
CA SER A 126 -8.14 -0.48 -9.70
C SER A 126 -7.32 -0.30 -10.97
N ALA A 127 -6.67 -1.39 -11.38
CA ALA A 127 -6.02 -1.52 -12.69
C ALA A 127 -7.07 -1.74 -13.79
N ASP A 128 -7.90 -0.71 -14.03
CA ASP A 128 -8.99 -0.67 -15.02
C ASP A 128 -10.14 -1.69 -14.81
N LEU A 129 -10.28 -2.21 -13.59
CA LEU A 129 -11.23 -3.25 -13.21
C LEU A 129 -12.19 -2.83 -12.08
N ALA A 130 -12.34 -1.54 -11.79
CA ALA A 130 -13.13 -1.05 -10.67
C ALA A 130 -14.57 -1.60 -10.59
N PRO A 131 -15.35 -1.72 -11.68
CA PRO A 131 -16.68 -2.31 -11.62
C PRO A 131 -16.68 -3.78 -11.22
N SER A 132 -15.68 -4.55 -11.65
CA SER A 132 -15.52 -5.98 -11.35
C SER A 132 -14.93 -6.22 -9.96
N ASN A 133 -13.93 -5.44 -9.56
CA ASN A 133 -13.31 -5.52 -8.23
C ASN A 133 -14.16 -4.90 -7.12
N LYS A 134 -15.18 -4.07 -7.47
CA LYS A 134 -16.00 -3.32 -6.52
C LYS A 134 -15.18 -2.35 -5.66
N THR A 135 -14.20 -1.68 -6.27
CA THR A 135 -13.22 -0.80 -5.61
C THR A 135 -13.49 0.69 -5.80
N PHE A 136 -14.65 1.07 -6.34
CA PHE A 136 -15.03 2.46 -6.50
C PHE A 136 -15.67 3.03 -5.22
N LEU A 137 -15.13 4.15 -4.73
CA LEU A 137 -15.67 4.89 -3.60
C LEU A 137 -16.83 5.78 -4.07
N THR A 138 -18.05 5.45 -3.68
CA THR A 138 -19.26 6.17 -4.10
C THR A 138 -19.39 7.55 -3.46
N CYS A 139 -18.74 7.77 -2.32
CA CYS A 139 -18.70 9.04 -1.59
C CYS A 139 -17.70 10.05 -2.18
N SER A 140 -16.98 9.71 -3.26
CA SER A 140 -15.94 10.57 -3.83
C SER A 140 -15.87 10.50 -5.34
N THR A 141 -15.35 11.55 -5.95
CA THR A 141 -15.09 11.64 -7.39
C THR A 141 -13.78 10.97 -7.79
N VAL A 142 -13.49 10.95 -9.09
CA VAL A 142 -12.19 10.51 -9.62
C VAL A 142 -11.15 11.60 -9.40
N TYR A 143 -9.99 11.22 -8.86
CA TYR A 143 -8.81 12.08 -8.77
C TYR A 143 -8.23 12.30 -10.16
N GLN A 144 -8.32 13.53 -10.65
CA GLN A 144 -7.84 13.91 -11.98
C GLN A 144 -7.62 15.41 -12.06
N LYS A 145 -7.15 15.89 -13.22
CA LYS A 145 -7.01 17.32 -13.48
C LYS A 145 -8.36 18.03 -13.21
N ASP A 146 -8.31 19.13 -12.48
CA ASP A 146 -9.45 19.95 -12.08
C ASP A 146 -10.47 19.28 -11.14
N ALA A 147 -10.07 18.12 -10.50
CA ALA A 147 -10.83 17.40 -9.47
C ALA A 147 -9.88 16.72 -8.46
N TRP A 148 -9.04 17.55 -7.82
CA TRP A 148 -7.99 17.12 -6.91
C TRP A 148 -8.52 16.59 -5.56
N GLU A 149 -9.77 16.85 -5.24
CA GLU A 149 -10.49 16.34 -4.07
C GLU A 149 -10.92 14.87 -4.23
N GLY A 150 -10.84 14.33 -5.44
CA GLY A 150 -11.20 12.95 -5.75
C GLY A 150 -10.33 11.92 -5.03
N ARG A 151 -10.93 10.82 -4.58
CA ARG A 151 -10.22 9.70 -3.91
C ARG A 151 -10.19 8.42 -4.72
N ASN A 152 -10.85 8.39 -5.88
CA ASN A 152 -10.81 7.27 -6.81
C ASN A 152 -9.69 7.46 -7.83
N ILE A 153 -8.70 6.57 -7.85
CA ILE A 153 -7.59 6.59 -8.80
C ILE A 153 -7.83 5.57 -9.90
N ARG A 154 -7.75 6.01 -11.16
CA ARG A 154 -7.76 5.12 -12.33
C ARG A 154 -6.32 4.79 -12.70
N PHE A 155 -5.79 3.67 -12.20
CA PHE A 155 -4.41 3.26 -12.48
C PHE A 155 -4.20 2.79 -13.92
N GLY A 156 -5.27 2.40 -14.62
CA GLY A 156 -5.18 1.75 -15.93
C GLY A 156 -4.63 0.32 -15.83
N VAL A 157 -4.39 -0.34 -16.94
CA VAL A 157 -3.82 -1.69 -16.99
C VAL A 157 -2.32 -1.62 -16.69
N ARG A 158 -1.98 -1.41 -15.39
CA ARG A 158 -0.61 -1.15 -14.88
C ARG A 158 -0.45 -1.68 -13.47
N GLU A 159 -0.58 -2.96 -13.26
CA GLU A 159 -0.60 -3.59 -11.93
C GLU A 159 0.69 -3.33 -11.14
N HIS A 160 1.85 -3.48 -11.77
CA HIS A 160 3.14 -3.18 -11.14
C HIS A 160 3.24 -1.70 -10.71
N ALA A 161 2.89 -0.80 -11.62
CA ALA A 161 2.93 0.64 -11.35
C ALA A 161 1.89 1.02 -10.29
N MET A 162 0.69 0.42 -10.29
CA MET A 162 -0.33 0.63 -9.24
C MET A 162 0.26 0.32 -7.86
N ALA A 163 0.86 -0.85 -7.67
CA ALA A 163 1.46 -1.21 -6.38
C ALA A 163 2.61 -0.28 -5.98
N SER A 164 3.44 0.14 -6.95
CA SER A 164 4.55 1.06 -6.70
C SER A 164 4.07 2.48 -6.38
N ILE A 165 3.03 2.96 -7.07
CA ILE A 165 2.39 4.26 -6.78
C ILE A 165 1.80 4.25 -5.37
N MET A 166 1.10 3.17 -4.98
CA MET A 166 0.57 3.01 -3.62
C MET A 166 1.67 3.09 -2.57
N SER A 167 2.83 2.47 -2.82
CA SER A 167 4.00 2.59 -1.94
C SER A 167 4.45 4.04 -1.79
N GLY A 168 4.56 4.78 -2.90
CA GLY A 168 4.92 6.20 -2.90
C GLY A 168 3.90 7.07 -2.17
N MET A 169 2.59 6.82 -2.38
CA MET A 169 1.51 7.53 -1.69
C MET A 169 1.60 7.36 -0.17
N TYR A 170 1.80 6.13 0.30
CA TYR A 170 1.94 5.85 1.72
C TYR A 170 3.21 6.49 2.33
N LEU A 171 4.34 6.37 1.64
CA LEU A 171 5.62 6.94 2.08
C LEU A 171 5.61 8.48 2.14
N HIS A 172 4.81 9.13 1.29
CA HIS A 172 4.61 10.59 1.37
C HIS A 172 3.84 10.97 2.64
N SER A 173 3.12 10.02 3.24
CA SER A 173 2.25 10.21 4.42
C SER A 173 0.89 10.84 4.11
N GLY A 174 -0.04 10.72 5.06
CA GLY A 174 -1.38 11.32 4.99
C GLY A 174 -2.42 10.53 4.20
N ILE A 175 -2.04 9.40 3.58
CA ILE A 175 -2.94 8.59 2.74
C ILE A 175 -2.85 7.12 3.12
N ARG A 176 -4.01 6.45 3.19
CA ARG A 176 -4.16 5.00 3.33
C ARG A 176 -4.55 4.42 1.97
N PRO A 177 -3.58 3.93 1.17
CA PRO A 177 -3.87 3.50 -0.19
C PRO A 177 -4.39 2.08 -0.27
N PHE A 178 -5.31 1.84 -1.22
CA PHE A 178 -5.72 0.50 -1.64
C PHE A 178 -5.69 0.39 -3.17
N GLY A 179 -5.48 -0.83 -3.68
CA GLY A 179 -5.48 -1.08 -5.12
C GLY A 179 -6.01 -2.45 -5.47
N GLY A 180 -6.86 -2.52 -6.50
CA GLY A 180 -7.54 -3.73 -6.91
C GLY A 180 -7.20 -4.21 -8.30
N THR A 181 -7.17 -5.53 -8.48
CA THR A 181 -7.12 -6.21 -9.76
C THR A 181 -7.64 -7.65 -9.61
N PHE A 182 -7.69 -8.45 -10.68
CA PHE A 182 -7.95 -9.88 -10.55
C PHE A 182 -6.75 -10.60 -9.93
N LEU A 183 -7.00 -11.69 -9.21
CA LEU A 183 -5.93 -12.43 -8.53
C LEU A 183 -4.86 -12.93 -9.50
N VAL A 184 -5.24 -13.38 -10.69
CA VAL A 184 -4.28 -13.84 -11.70
C VAL A 184 -3.25 -12.77 -12.07
N PHE A 185 -3.63 -11.50 -12.04
CA PHE A 185 -2.75 -10.38 -12.36
C PHE A 185 -1.85 -9.94 -11.20
N ALA A 186 -1.95 -10.61 -10.03
CA ALA A 186 -0.97 -10.46 -8.97
C ALA A 186 0.44 -10.82 -9.46
N ASP A 187 0.58 -11.66 -10.48
CA ASP A 187 1.87 -12.01 -11.08
C ASP A 187 2.62 -10.80 -11.63
N TYR A 188 1.90 -9.81 -12.17
CA TYR A 188 2.51 -8.54 -12.59
C TYR A 188 2.90 -7.63 -11.42
N MET A 189 2.30 -7.83 -10.23
CA MET A 189 2.54 -6.99 -9.05
C MET A 189 3.61 -7.54 -8.11
N ARG A 190 3.95 -8.82 -8.20
CA ARG A 190 4.80 -9.52 -7.22
C ARG A 190 6.09 -8.80 -6.83
N PRO A 191 6.90 -8.25 -7.76
CA PRO A 191 8.10 -7.52 -7.37
C PRO A 191 7.80 -6.28 -6.51
N ALA A 192 6.76 -5.52 -6.85
CA ALA A 192 6.34 -4.34 -6.09
C ALA A 192 5.79 -4.73 -4.71
N ILE A 193 4.98 -5.80 -4.62
CA ILE A 193 4.50 -6.36 -3.34
C ILE A 193 5.69 -6.78 -2.46
N ARG A 194 6.69 -7.47 -3.04
CA ARG A 194 7.89 -7.89 -2.31
C ARG A 194 8.67 -6.72 -1.74
N VAL A 195 8.79 -5.62 -2.49
CA VAL A 195 9.43 -4.38 -2.01
C VAL A 195 8.61 -3.74 -0.89
N ALA A 196 7.28 -3.67 -1.03
CA ALA A 196 6.40 -3.14 0.01
C ALA A 196 6.52 -3.91 1.34
N THR A 197 6.65 -5.25 1.30
CA THR A 197 6.90 -6.06 2.51
C THR A 197 8.25 -5.77 3.14
N LEU A 198 9.31 -5.62 2.34
CA LEU A 198 10.65 -5.25 2.82
C LEU A 198 10.69 -3.88 3.49
N MET A 199 9.82 -2.98 3.06
CA MET A 199 9.69 -1.63 3.59
C MET A 199 8.66 -1.52 4.73
N ASN A 200 8.01 -2.63 5.11
CA ASN A 200 6.95 -2.69 6.13
C ASN A 200 5.79 -1.71 5.85
N LEU A 201 5.35 -1.60 4.59
CA LEU A 201 4.29 -0.68 4.20
C LEU A 201 2.91 -1.35 4.34
N PRO A 202 1.97 -0.82 5.12
CA PRO A 202 0.64 -1.39 5.32
C PRO A 202 -0.31 -1.04 4.17
N LEU A 203 0.00 -1.54 2.99
CA LEU A 203 -0.79 -1.37 1.79
C LEU A 203 -1.90 -2.44 1.71
N ILE A 204 -3.02 -2.09 1.07
CA ILE A 204 -4.13 -3.02 0.91
C ILE A 204 -4.30 -3.38 -0.56
N TYR A 205 -4.07 -4.66 -0.88
CA TYR A 205 -4.28 -5.21 -2.22
C TYR A 205 -5.60 -5.98 -2.26
N VAL A 206 -6.49 -5.60 -3.17
CA VAL A 206 -7.82 -6.21 -3.34
C VAL A 206 -7.78 -7.11 -4.57
N PHE A 207 -7.59 -8.40 -4.37
CA PHE A 207 -7.55 -9.41 -5.43
C PHE A 207 -8.89 -10.13 -5.53
N THR A 208 -9.60 -9.96 -6.63
CA THR A 208 -10.86 -10.64 -6.87
C THR A 208 -10.73 -11.76 -7.92
N HIS A 209 -11.79 -12.53 -8.15
CA HIS A 209 -11.74 -13.67 -9.06
C HIS A 209 -10.72 -14.72 -8.60
N ASP A 210 -10.91 -15.19 -7.37
CA ASP A 210 -9.95 -15.90 -6.54
C ASP A 210 -9.69 -17.36 -6.92
N SER A 211 -10.44 -17.91 -7.88
CA SER A 211 -10.39 -19.33 -8.19
C SER A 211 -10.69 -19.63 -9.65
N VAL A 212 -10.62 -20.90 -10.04
CA VAL A 212 -11.02 -21.39 -11.36
C VAL A 212 -12.51 -21.18 -11.67
N ALA A 213 -13.34 -20.87 -10.66
CA ALA A 213 -14.76 -20.59 -10.81
C ALA A 213 -15.07 -19.16 -11.23
N VAL A 214 -14.30 -18.60 -12.13
CA VAL A 214 -14.48 -17.22 -12.66
C VAL A 214 -15.51 -17.12 -13.79
N GLY A 215 -15.96 -18.25 -14.34
CA GLY A 215 -16.96 -18.31 -15.40
C GLY A 215 -16.35 -18.19 -16.80
N GLU A 216 -16.97 -17.36 -17.64
CA GLU A 216 -16.62 -17.19 -19.05
C GLU A 216 -15.27 -16.53 -19.34
N ASP A 217 -14.60 -15.98 -18.35
CA ASP A 217 -13.30 -15.32 -18.53
C ASP A 217 -12.20 -16.29 -19.01
N GLY A 218 -12.34 -17.59 -18.70
CA GLY A 218 -11.51 -18.67 -19.24
C GLY A 218 -10.14 -18.83 -18.56
N PRO A 219 -9.27 -19.72 -19.12
CA PRO A 219 -8.04 -20.15 -18.48
C PRO A 219 -7.03 -19.03 -18.19
N THR A 220 -7.02 -17.98 -19.00
CA THR A 220 -6.11 -16.83 -18.83
C THR A 220 -6.43 -15.99 -17.58
N HIS A 221 -7.59 -16.20 -16.97
CA HIS A 221 -8.07 -15.46 -15.80
C HIS A 221 -8.30 -16.38 -14.58
N GLN A 222 -7.98 -17.66 -14.68
CA GLN A 222 -8.18 -18.68 -13.64
C GLN A 222 -6.91 -18.86 -12.81
N PRO A 223 -6.83 -18.29 -11.59
CA PRO A 223 -5.69 -18.45 -10.72
C PRO A 223 -5.66 -19.87 -10.13
N VAL A 224 -4.47 -20.48 -10.07
CA VAL A 224 -4.22 -21.80 -9.48
C VAL A 224 -3.17 -21.68 -8.36
N GLU A 225 -1.94 -21.33 -8.69
CA GLU A 225 -0.79 -21.25 -7.79
C GLU A 225 -0.70 -19.91 -7.03
N HIS A 226 -1.48 -18.92 -7.39
CA HIS A 226 -1.33 -17.51 -6.97
C HIS A 226 -1.42 -17.33 -5.44
N VAL A 227 -2.40 -17.99 -4.78
CA VAL A 227 -2.53 -17.90 -3.31
C VAL A 227 -1.30 -18.48 -2.61
N ALA A 228 -0.84 -19.66 -3.03
CA ALA A 228 0.37 -20.28 -2.47
C ALA A 228 1.60 -19.40 -2.70
N SER A 229 1.72 -18.84 -3.90
CA SER A 229 2.84 -17.98 -4.27
C SER A 229 2.85 -16.64 -3.51
N LEU A 230 1.69 -16.05 -3.22
CA LEU A 230 1.58 -14.86 -2.37
C LEU A 230 1.93 -15.20 -0.91
N ARG A 231 1.45 -16.33 -0.38
CA ARG A 231 1.79 -16.81 0.96
C ARG A 231 3.28 -17.10 1.15
N ALA A 232 4.01 -17.36 0.08
CA ALA A 232 5.47 -17.55 0.12
C ALA A 232 6.25 -16.22 0.28
N ILE A 233 5.61 -15.05 0.15
CA ILE A 233 6.25 -13.74 0.34
C ILE A 233 6.32 -13.44 1.84
N PRO A 234 7.52 -13.39 2.46
CA PRO A 234 7.65 -13.06 3.88
C PRO A 234 7.13 -11.65 4.18
N GLY A 235 6.34 -11.52 5.23
CA GLY A 235 5.79 -10.24 5.66
C GLY A 235 4.52 -9.80 4.91
N LEU A 236 3.98 -10.61 4.00
CA LEU A 236 2.69 -10.36 3.36
C LEU A 236 1.57 -11.08 4.13
N ASN A 237 0.59 -10.35 4.61
CA ASN A 237 -0.65 -10.92 5.14
C ASN A 237 -1.55 -11.33 3.97
N VAL A 238 -1.88 -12.61 3.87
CA VAL A 238 -2.75 -13.14 2.81
C VAL A 238 -4.04 -13.65 3.44
N VAL A 239 -5.12 -12.90 3.28
CA VAL A 239 -6.42 -13.17 3.89
C VAL A 239 -7.42 -13.58 2.82
N ARG A 240 -8.00 -14.77 2.93
CA ARG A 240 -9.03 -15.29 2.02
C ARG A 240 -10.29 -15.57 2.81
N PRO A 241 -11.18 -14.57 2.96
CA PRO A 241 -12.39 -14.72 3.76
C PRO A 241 -13.34 -15.74 3.15
N ALA A 242 -13.98 -16.56 3.99
CA ALA A 242 -14.91 -17.60 3.59
C ALA A 242 -16.30 -17.03 3.24
N ASP A 243 -16.66 -15.87 3.81
CA ASP A 243 -17.97 -15.24 3.60
C ASP A 243 -17.93 -13.70 3.68
N ALA A 244 -19.13 -13.11 3.69
CA ALA A 244 -19.28 -11.66 3.74
C ALA A 244 -18.86 -11.04 5.09
N ASN A 245 -19.13 -11.71 6.21
CA ASN A 245 -18.74 -11.23 7.55
C ASN A 245 -17.24 -11.33 7.76
N GLU A 246 -16.62 -12.45 7.36
CA GLU A 246 -15.15 -12.55 7.37
C GLU A 246 -14.49 -11.50 6.46
N THR A 247 -15.15 -11.12 5.35
CA THR A 247 -14.67 -10.02 4.50
C THR A 247 -14.67 -8.68 5.26
N ALA A 248 -15.65 -8.43 6.08
CA ALA A 248 -15.72 -7.24 6.94
C ALA A 248 -14.58 -7.24 7.97
N PHE A 249 -14.33 -8.36 8.63
CA PHE A 249 -13.19 -8.54 9.55
C PHE A 249 -11.85 -8.38 8.82
N ALA A 250 -11.72 -8.93 7.61
CA ALA A 250 -10.50 -8.82 6.80
C ALA A 250 -10.14 -7.37 6.47
N TRP A 251 -11.11 -6.52 6.12
CA TRP A 251 -10.92 -5.10 5.95
C TRP A 251 -10.51 -4.39 7.24
N LYS A 252 -11.17 -4.74 8.35
CA LYS A 252 -10.82 -4.21 9.67
C LYS A 252 -9.38 -4.57 10.05
N GLN A 253 -8.99 -5.82 9.89
CA GLN A 253 -7.63 -6.29 10.11
C GLN A 253 -6.62 -5.55 9.21
N ALA A 254 -6.90 -5.44 7.91
CA ALA A 254 -6.02 -4.79 6.94
C ALA A 254 -5.74 -3.32 7.27
N LEU A 255 -6.77 -2.58 7.69
CA LEU A 255 -6.62 -1.17 8.09
C LEU A 255 -5.94 -1.01 9.45
N SER A 256 -6.16 -1.92 10.38
CA SER A 256 -5.51 -1.90 11.71
C SER A 256 -4.05 -2.35 11.66
N THR A 257 -3.61 -3.02 10.60
CA THR A 257 -2.22 -3.40 10.39
C THR A 257 -1.40 -2.17 10.02
N VAL A 258 -0.25 -1.96 10.69
CA VAL A 258 0.58 -0.74 10.55
C VAL A 258 1.97 -0.98 9.97
N ASP A 259 2.40 -2.23 9.87
CA ASP A 259 3.78 -2.62 9.56
C ASP A 259 3.92 -3.68 8.47
N SER A 260 2.85 -4.05 7.80
CA SER A 260 2.88 -5.05 6.74
C SER A 260 1.71 -4.90 5.77
N PRO A 261 1.90 -5.21 4.47
CA PRO A 261 0.83 -5.16 3.50
C PRO A 261 -0.13 -6.35 3.66
N THR A 262 -1.38 -6.13 3.28
CA THR A 262 -2.43 -7.15 3.31
C THR A 262 -3.01 -7.37 1.91
N ALA A 263 -3.06 -8.63 1.48
CA ALA A 263 -3.72 -9.09 0.27
C ALA A 263 -5.06 -9.73 0.63
N LEU A 264 -6.16 -9.11 0.22
CA LEU A 264 -7.52 -9.63 0.36
C LEU A 264 -7.86 -10.45 -0.88
N ILE A 265 -8.10 -11.74 -0.71
CA ILE A 265 -8.40 -12.69 -1.78
C ILE A 265 -9.91 -12.95 -1.81
N LEU A 266 -10.59 -12.48 -2.84
CA LEU A 266 -12.05 -12.36 -2.86
C LEU A 266 -12.69 -13.14 -4.02
N SER A 267 -13.80 -13.83 -3.73
CA SER A 267 -14.54 -14.61 -4.71
C SER A 267 -15.34 -13.76 -5.69
N ARG A 268 -15.47 -14.25 -6.93
CA ARG A 268 -16.45 -13.75 -7.92
C ARG A 268 -17.84 -14.37 -7.66
N GLN A 269 -17.88 -15.65 -7.37
CA GLN A 269 -19.09 -16.39 -7.09
C GLN A 269 -19.67 -16.01 -5.72
N LYS A 270 -20.98 -16.16 -5.59
CA LYS A 270 -21.67 -15.99 -4.33
C LYS A 270 -21.36 -17.15 -3.38
N LEU A 271 -21.14 -16.84 -2.12
CA LEU A 271 -20.92 -17.80 -1.03
C LEU A 271 -22.01 -17.62 0.02
N PRO A 272 -22.42 -18.68 0.71
CA PRO A 272 -23.36 -18.58 1.83
C PRO A 272 -22.79 -17.68 2.93
N THR A 273 -23.63 -16.85 3.52
CA THR A 273 -23.28 -16.12 4.75
C THR A 273 -23.37 -17.07 5.94
N LEU A 274 -22.30 -17.16 6.73
CA LEU A 274 -22.22 -18.02 7.90
C LEU A 274 -22.70 -17.28 9.15
N ASP A 275 -23.21 -18.06 10.12
CA ASP A 275 -23.51 -17.52 11.44
C ASP A 275 -22.22 -17.35 12.25
N THR A 276 -21.80 -16.11 12.40
CA THR A 276 -20.59 -15.73 13.17
C THR A 276 -20.91 -15.26 14.58
N SER A 277 -22.18 -15.30 15.01
CA SER A 277 -22.63 -14.75 16.31
C SER A 277 -21.97 -15.41 17.53
N GLN A 278 -21.44 -16.62 17.38
CA GLN A 278 -20.75 -17.36 18.43
C GLN A 278 -19.22 -17.43 18.26
N ARG A 279 -18.67 -16.72 17.27
CA ARG A 279 -17.25 -16.79 16.87
C ARG A 279 -16.53 -15.46 17.03
N ASP A 280 -16.92 -14.69 18.04
CA ASP A 280 -16.33 -13.37 18.29
C ASP A 280 -14.84 -13.52 18.62
N GLY A 281 -14.00 -12.90 17.80
CA GLY A 281 -12.53 -12.93 17.92
C GLY A 281 -11.81 -14.12 17.29
N GLU A 282 -12.48 -15.18 16.85
CA GLU A 282 -11.84 -16.38 16.26
C GLU A 282 -11.11 -16.06 14.93
N PHE A 283 -11.63 -15.11 14.16
CA PHE A 283 -10.98 -14.64 12.93
C PHE A 283 -9.51 -14.20 13.15
N ASN A 284 -9.20 -13.66 14.32
CA ASN A 284 -7.85 -13.19 14.66
C ASN A 284 -6.82 -14.32 14.75
N TYR A 285 -7.24 -15.58 14.86
CA TYR A 285 -6.36 -16.75 14.92
C TYR A 285 -6.04 -17.35 13.54
N GLY A 286 -6.60 -16.80 12.48
CA GLY A 286 -6.25 -17.11 11.09
C GLY A 286 -7.03 -18.26 10.47
N ALA A 287 -7.44 -19.26 11.24
CA ALA A 287 -8.29 -20.37 10.80
C ALA A 287 -9.02 -20.99 12.00
N TYR A 288 -10.27 -21.40 11.81
CA TYR A 288 -11.12 -21.98 12.85
C TYR A 288 -12.16 -22.94 12.23
#